data_295a5f5e1157d96807352d95bdb36aeb
#
_entry.id   295a5f5e1157d96807352d95bdb36aeb
#
_cell.length_a   1.000
_cell.length_b   1.000
_cell.length_c   1.000
_cell.angle_alpha   90.00
_cell.angle_beta   90.00
_cell.angle_gamma   90.00
#
_symmetry.space_group_name_H-M   'P 1'
#
loop_
_entity.id
_entity.type
_entity.pdbx_description
1 polymer ?
#
loop_
_entity_poly.entity_id
_entity_poly.type
_entity_poly.pdbx_seq_one_letter_code
_entity_poly.pdbx_strand_id
1 'polypeptide(L)'
;MNITEEKLLEYLSKALVCVAVIVIGYIITRLIIGILRKILNKSRMDGTAEGFVLSVLKVIFYFIVAVTALGTIGVNVASLITALGAAALTAGLALQDLLKNVVS
;
A
#
# COMPACT_ATOMS: atom_id res chain seq x y z
N MET A 1 -32.10 24.04 0.73
CA MET A 1 -32.25 22.59 0.47
C MET A 1 -31.48 22.12 -0.73
N ASN A 2 -31.44 22.94 -1.80
CA ASN A 2 -30.67 22.61 -3.00
C ASN A 2 -29.19 22.38 -2.69
N ILE A 3 -28.63 23.14 -1.76
CA ILE A 3 -27.24 23.02 -1.34
C ILE A 3 -27.00 21.63 -0.73
N THR A 4 -27.99 21.12 0.01
CA THR A 4 -27.89 19.81 0.65
C THR A 4 -27.88 18.69 -0.39
N GLU A 5 -28.67 18.81 -1.46
CA GLU A 5 -28.70 17.84 -2.54
C GLU A 5 -27.38 17.81 -3.32
N GLU A 6 -26.84 19.00 -3.64
CA GLU A 6 -25.56 19.09 -4.31
C GLU A 6 -24.44 18.51 -3.49
N LYS A 7 -24.41 18.81 -2.18
CA LYS A 7 -23.42 18.24 -1.26
C LYS A 7 -23.58 16.73 -1.15
N LEU A 8 -24.82 16.25 -1.11
CA LEU A 8 -25.09 14.82 -1.03
C LEU A 8 -24.56 14.10 -2.27
N LEU A 9 -24.82 14.65 -3.45
CA LEU A 9 -24.32 14.09 -4.71
C LEU A 9 -22.79 14.11 -4.76
N GLU A 10 -22.19 15.18 -4.26
CA GLU A 10 -20.74 15.30 -4.18
C GLU A 10 -20.16 14.23 -3.25
N TYR A 11 -20.74 14.04 -2.09
CA TYR A 11 -20.30 13.02 -1.14
C TYR A 11 -20.50 11.61 -1.70
N LEU A 12 -21.61 11.37 -2.39
CA LEU A 12 -21.88 10.08 -3.02
C LEU A 12 -20.85 9.79 -4.11
N SER A 13 -20.54 10.81 -4.94
CA SER A 13 -19.51 10.71 -5.97
C SER A 13 -18.16 10.33 -5.37
N LYS A 14 -17.75 11.04 -4.32
CA LYS A 14 -16.48 10.79 -3.64
C LYS A 14 -16.46 9.41 -3.01
N ALA A 15 -17.57 8.99 -2.41
CA ALA A 15 -17.68 7.67 -1.81
C ALA A 15 -17.55 6.56 -2.86
N LEU A 16 -18.19 6.76 -4.02
CA LEU A 16 -18.10 5.80 -5.12
C LEU A 16 -16.66 5.68 -5.64
N VAL A 17 -15.98 6.81 -5.83
CA VAL A 17 -14.60 6.83 -6.28
C VAL A 17 -13.70 6.15 -5.24
N CYS A 18 -13.91 6.45 -3.96
CA CYS A 18 -13.16 5.85 -2.86
C CYS A 18 -13.31 4.33 -2.85
N VAL A 19 -14.54 3.84 -2.96
CA VAL A 19 -14.84 2.40 -3.02
C VAL A 19 -14.19 1.78 -4.25
N ALA A 20 -14.28 2.44 -5.40
CA ALA A 20 -13.67 1.96 -6.63
C ALA A 20 -12.15 1.83 -6.49
N VAL A 21 -11.50 2.84 -5.89
CA VAL A 21 -10.07 2.82 -5.63
C VAL A 21 -9.69 1.66 -4.73
N ILE A 22 -10.44 1.45 -3.66
CA ILE A 22 -10.18 0.37 -2.70
C ILE A 22 -10.32 -1.00 -3.40
N VAL A 23 -11.39 -1.18 -4.17
CA VAL A 23 -11.65 -2.46 -4.86
C VAL A 23 -10.56 -2.73 -5.90
N ILE A 24 -10.26 -1.75 -6.74
CA ILE A 24 -9.23 -1.89 -7.78
C ILE A 24 -7.88 -2.13 -7.15
N GLY A 25 -7.54 -1.35 -6.12
CA GLY A 25 -6.28 -1.49 -5.39
C GLY A 25 -6.14 -2.86 -4.73
N TYR A 26 -7.22 -3.36 -4.15
CA TYR A 26 -7.23 -4.70 -3.55
C TYR A 26 -6.97 -5.77 -4.61
N ILE A 27 -7.65 -5.68 -5.74
CA ILE A 27 -7.48 -6.64 -6.83
C ILE A 27 -6.04 -6.61 -7.35
N ILE A 28 -5.50 -5.41 -7.61
CA ILE A 28 -4.13 -5.24 -8.09
C ILE A 28 -3.14 -5.81 -7.07
N THR A 29 -3.31 -5.48 -5.79
CA THR A 29 -2.44 -5.97 -4.72
C THR A 29 -2.44 -7.50 -4.68
N ARG A 30 -3.62 -8.08 -4.74
CA ARG A 30 -3.76 -9.54 -4.69
C ARG A 30 -3.07 -10.20 -5.89
N LEU A 31 -3.22 -9.62 -7.08
CA LEU A 31 -2.57 -10.14 -8.29
C LEU A 31 -1.05 -10.06 -8.19
N ILE A 32 -0.53 -8.91 -7.75
CA ILE A 32 0.91 -8.68 -7.61
C ILE A 32 1.49 -9.63 -6.57
N ILE A 33 0.85 -9.74 -5.41
CA ILE A 33 1.31 -10.63 -4.34
C ILE A 33 1.29 -12.08 -4.81
N GLY A 34 0.27 -12.48 -5.57
CA GLY A 34 0.20 -13.83 -6.13
C GLY A 34 1.34 -14.13 -7.09
N ILE A 35 1.67 -13.17 -7.95
CA ILE A 35 2.79 -13.31 -8.89
C ILE A 35 4.11 -13.39 -8.13
N LEU A 36 4.31 -12.51 -7.16
CA LEU A 36 5.53 -12.49 -6.34
C LEU A 36 5.70 -13.80 -5.57
N ARG A 37 4.60 -14.33 -5.03
CA ARG A 37 4.62 -15.60 -4.32
C ARG A 37 5.12 -16.73 -5.22
N LYS A 38 4.64 -16.77 -6.47
CA LYS A 38 5.07 -17.77 -7.44
C LYS A 38 6.56 -17.63 -7.75
N ILE A 39 7.03 -16.40 -7.94
CA ILE A 39 8.43 -16.12 -8.23
C ILE A 39 9.31 -16.54 -7.04
N LEU A 40 8.92 -16.18 -5.82
CA LEU A 40 9.68 -16.49 -4.62
C LEU A 40 9.73 -18.00 -4.36
N ASN A 41 8.64 -18.72 -4.65
CA ASN A 41 8.63 -20.18 -4.51
C ASN A 41 9.65 -20.83 -5.45
N LYS A 42 9.78 -20.30 -6.67
CA LYS A 42 10.74 -20.82 -7.64
C LYS A 42 12.19 -20.50 -7.25
N SER A 43 12.40 -19.41 -6.52
CA SER A 43 13.76 -18.97 -6.16
C SER A 43 14.37 -19.75 -5.00
N ARG A 44 13.66 -20.72 -4.44
CA ARG A 44 14.11 -21.55 -3.30
C ARG A 44 14.38 -20.72 -2.05
N MET A 45 13.72 -19.61 -1.90
CA MET A 45 13.83 -18.79 -0.71
C MET A 45 13.24 -19.53 0.49
N ASP A 46 13.87 -19.36 1.66
CA ASP A 46 13.35 -19.91 2.91
C ASP A 46 11.90 -19.45 3.11
N GLY A 47 11.03 -20.37 3.52
CA GLY A 47 9.60 -20.08 3.71
C GLY A 47 9.36 -18.94 4.68
N THR A 48 10.17 -18.83 5.73
CA THR A 48 10.07 -17.75 6.72
C THR A 48 10.40 -16.39 6.06
N ALA A 49 11.50 -16.35 5.29
CA ALA A 49 11.92 -15.14 4.59
C ALA A 49 10.90 -14.74 3.52
N GLU A 50 10.37 -15.73 2.79
CA GLU A 50 9.34 -15.50 1.79
C GLU A 50 8.09 -14.89 2.43
N GLY A 51 7.62 -15.46 3.54
CA GLY A 51 6.47 -14.96 4.26
C GLY A 51 6.68 -13.55 4.77
N PHE A 52 7.87 -13.26 5.28
CA PHE A 52 8.21 -11.92 5.76
C PHE A 52 8.16 -10.89 4.62
N VAL A 53 8.81 -11.19 3.49
CA VAL A 53 8.85 -10.29 2.34
C VAL A 53 7.43 -10.02 1.82
N LEU A 54 6.63 -11.07 1.67
CA LEU A 54 5.26 -10.94 1.19
C LEU A 54 4.40 -10.13 2.16
N SER A 55 4.59 -10.33 3.47
CA SER A 55 3.85 -9.56 4.49
C SER A 55 4.19 -8.08 4.43
N VAL A 56 5.47 -7.74 4.30
CA VAL A 56 5.92 -6.35 4.18
C VAL A 56 5.35 -5.70 2.94
N LEU A 57 5.43 -6.39 1.80
CA LEU A 57 4.89 -5.87 0.54
C LEU A 57 3.38 -5.68 0.63
N LYS A 58 2.68 -6.61 1.24
CA LYS A 58 1.24 -6.54 1.44
C LYS A 58 0.85 -5.29 2.23
N VAL A 59 1.55 -5.06 3.34
CA VAL A 59 1.31 -3.88 4.18
C VAL A 59 1.55 -2.59 3.40
N ILE A 60 2.64 -2.53 2.64
CA ILE A 60 2.97 -1.36 1.83
C ILE A 60 1.88 -1.10 0.79
N PHE A 61 1.45 -2.13 0.06
CA PHE A 61 0.42 -1.98 -0.96
C PHE A 61 -0.91 -1.54 -0.36
N TYR A 62 -1.32 -2.16 0.75
CA TYR A 62 -2.56 -1.77 1.42
C TYR A 62 -2.49 -0.35 1.95
N PHE A 63 -1.33 0.07 2.43
CA PHE A 63 -1.13 1.45 2.88
C PHE A 63 -1.28 2.42 1.70
N ILE A 64 -0.69 2.10 0.55
CA ILE A 64 -0.80 2.93 -0.65
C ILE A 64 -2.27 3.06 -1.08
N VAL A 65 -3.00 1.95 -1.07
CA VAL A 65 -4.42 1.94 -1.42
C VAL A 65 -5.22 2.82 -0.45
N ALA A 66 -4.96 2.68 0.84
CA ALA A 66 -5.64 3.46 1.87
C ALA A 66 -5.38 4.96 1.71
N VAL A 67 -4.12 5.34 1.49
CA VAL A 67 -3.74 6.75 1.28
C VAL A 67 -4.39 7.30 0.03
N THR A 68 -4.38 6.53 -1.06
CA THR A 68 -5.01 6.94 -2.32
C THR A 68 -6.52 7.15 -2.12
N ALA A 69 -7.18 6.22 -1.42
CA ALA A 69 -8.60 6.33 -1.13
C ALA A 69 -8.91 7.58 -0.30
N LEU A 70 -8.12 7.84 0.73
CA LEU A 70 -8.29 9.03 1.56
C LEU A 70 -8.10 10.31 0.75
N GLY A 71 -7.14 10.31 -0.17
CA GLY A 71 -6.91 11.44 -1.06
C GLY A 71 -8.11 11.75 -1.94
N THR A 72 -8.86 10.73 -2.38
CA THR A 72 -10.03 10.94 -3.24
C THR A 72 -11.17 11.62 -2.51
N ILE A 73 -11.26 11.48 -1.19
CA ILE A 73 -12.31 12.14 -0.40
C ILE A 73 -11.89 13.50 0.15
N GLY A 74 -10.71 13.97 -0.24
CA GLY A 74 -10.27 15.32 0.11
C GLY A 74 -9.39 15.41 1.34
N VAL A 75 -8.99 14.28 1.92
CA VAL A 75 -8.07 14.27 3.06
C VAL A 75 -6.68 14.68 2.60
N ASN A 76 -6.01 15.52 3.38
CA ASN A 76 -4.63 15.90 3.08
C ASN A 76 -3.70 14.73 3.42
N VAL A 77 -3.21 14.07 2.36
CA VAL A 77 -2.37 12.88 2.51
C VAL A 77 -0.88 13.19 2.45
N ALA A 78 -0.51 14.46 2.26
CA ALA A 78 0.89 14.85 2.13
C ALA A 78 1.71 14.44 3.36
N SER A 79 1.17 14.64 4.55
CA SER A 79 1.86 14.26 5.79
C SER A 79 1.96 12.75 5.93
N LEU A 80 0.95 12.01 5.48
CA LEU A 80 0.99 10.54 5.48
C LEU A 80 2.05 10.02 4.53
N ILE A 81 2.14 10.61 3.33
CA ILE A 81 3.16 10.23 2.34
C ILE A 81 4.55 10.53 2.86
N THR A 82 4.72 11.69 3.52
CA THR A 82 5.99 12.07 4.13
C THR A 82 6.39 11.07 5.22
N ALA A 83 5.45 10.69 6.08
CA ALA A 83 5.70 9.71 7.13
C ALA A 83 6.07 8.35 6.54
N LEU A 84 5.37 7.94 5.49
CA LEU A 84 5.68 6.68 4.80
C LEU A 84 7.08 6.73 4.19
N GLY A 85 7.45 7.86 3.57
CA GLY A 85 8.77 8.05 2.99
C GLY A 85 9.86 7.96 4.04
N ALA A 86 9.66 8.60 5.20
CA ALA A 86 10.60 8.54 6.30
C ALA A 86 10.73 7.12 6.85
N ALA A 87 9.61 6.42 7.01
CA ALA A 87 9.61 5.03 7.46
C ALA A 87 10.30 4.12 6.46
N ALA A 88 10.05 4.31 5.17
CA ALA A 88 10.68 3.53 4.11
C ALA A 88 12.19 3.75 4.07
N LEU A 89 12.63 4.99 4.24
CA LEU A 89 14.06 5.32 4.30
C LEU A 89 14.72 4.67 5.50
N THR A 90 14.09 4.76 6.67
CA THR A 90 14.58 4.13 7.89
C THR A 90 14.69 2.62 7.73
N ALA A 91 13.66 1.98 7.18
CA ALA A 91 13.67 0.55 6.92
C ALA A 91 14.75 0.16 5.91
N GLY A 92 14.94 0.99 4.87
CA GLY A 92 15.98 0.77 3.87
C GLY A 92 17.37 0.81 4.46
N LEU A 93 17.63 1.78 5.34
CA LEU A 93 18.92 1.88 6.03
C LEU A 93 19.16 0.70 6.95
N ALA A 94 18.11 0.27 7.68
CA ALA A 94 18.21 -0.90 8.55
C ALA A 94 18.50 -2.16 7.76
N LEU A 95 17.84 -2.33 6.62
CA LEU A 95 18.08 -3.47 5.72
C LEU A 95 19.48 -3.44 5.14
N GLN A 96 19.98 -2.24 4.80
CA GLN A 96 21.33 -2.07 4.27
C GLN A 96 22.38 -2.55 5.27
N ASP A 97 22.22 -2.17 6.55
CA ASP A 97 23.12 -2.64 7.60
C ASP A 97 23.05 -4.16 7.77
N LEU A 98 21.84 -4.71 7.74
CA LEU A 98 21.64 -6.15 7.84
C LEU A 98 22.32 -6.88 6.68
N LEU A 99 22.16 -6.37 5.46
CA LEU A 99 22.79 -6.95 4.27
C LEU A 99 24.31 -6.88 4.33
N LYS A 100 24.85 -5.79 4.83
CA LYS A 100 26.30 -5.65 5.02
C LYS A 100 26.81 -6.71 5.98
N ASN A 101 26.11 -6.94 7.07
CA ASN A 101 26.50 -7.94 8.07
C ASN A 101 26.44 -9.35 7.51
N VAL A 102 25.44 -9.63 6.65
CA VAL A 102 25.28 -10.95 6.04
C VAL A 102 26.32 -11.20 4.95
N VAL A 103 26.62 -10.18 4.14
CA VAL A 103 27.53 -10.29 3.00
C VAL A 103 29.00 -10.28 3.44
N SER A 104 29.31 -9.52 4.48
CA SER A 104 30.70 -9.44 4.96
C SER A 104 31.03 -10.58 5.91
#